data_ccd6f819d0ec1aaee517df05b6c2fdd7
#
_entry.id   ccd6f819d0ec1aaee517df05b6c2fdd7
#
_cell.length_a   1.000
_cell.length_b   1.000
_cell.length_c   1.000
_cell.angle_alpha   90.00
_cell.angle_beta   90.00
_cell.angle_gamma   90.00
#
_symmetry.space_group_name_H-M   'P 1'
#
loop_
_entity.id
_entity.type
_entity.pdbx_description
1 polymer ?
#
loop_
_entity_poly.entity_id
_entity_poly.type
_entity_poly.pdbx_seq_one_letter_code
_entity_poly.pdbx_strand_id
1 'polypeptide(L)'
;MTKEEVLQQCTVEGNVVKLPNTQLDRNEYLEVKKALELIGGKWKGGKVFGFVFVTDPTELLAEIANGEKRNLKKEFQFFATPEKLADELVYLADLKQHDTILEPSAGQGAIVKAINKVCDVVPDCFELMYVNTIILNKSGLRFNLIGDDFFNHNGKTYTKIVANPPFTKNQDIDHLKEMYECLSRGGRLVCITSESWVNGSQKKQVEFKNWLDEIEAEVIDIEKGAFKESGTAVGGKIVIINKEL
;
A
#
# COMPACT_ATOMS: atom_id res chain seq x y z
N MET A 1 -17.51 10.32 -29.43
CA MET A 1 -17.25 11.33 -28.36
C MET A 1 -15.84 11.10 -27.81
N THR A 2 -15.14 12.13 -27.38
CA THR A 2 -13.89 11.89 -26.65
C THR A 2 -14.17 11.34 -25.26
N LYS A 3 -13.18 10.71 -24.66
CA LYS A 3 -13.28 10.22 -23.27
C LYS A 3 -13.66 11.36 -22.30
N GLU A 4 -13.07 12.53 -22.47
CA GLU A 4 -13.31 13.72 -21.66
C GLU A 4 -14.76 14.22 -21.82
N GLU A 5 -15.29 14.28 -23.04
CA GLU A 5 -16.68 14.65 -23.31
C GLU A 5 -17.67 13.70 -22.64
N VAL A 6 -17.38 12.39 -22.60
CA VAL A 6 -18.22 11.42 -21.88
C VAL A 6 -18.12 11.62 -20.38
N LEU A 7 -16.90 11.80 -19.84
CA LEU A 7 -16.69 12.01 -18.40
C LEU A 7 -17.37 13.28 -17.89
N GLN A 8 -17.40 14.37 -18.68
CA GLN A 8 -18.09 15.61 -18.34
C GLN A 8 -19.62 15.44 -18.27
N GLN A 9 -20.17 14.44 -18.95
CA GLN A 9 -21.62 14.14 -18.95
C GLN A 9 -22.01 13.10 -17.88
N CYS A 10 -21.02 12.53 -17.16
CA CYS A 10 -21.29 11.63 -16.06
C CYS A 10 -21.95 12.37 -14.89
N THR A 11 -22.84 11.69 -14.18
CA THR A 11 -23.46 12.22 -12.96
C THR A 11 -22.92 11.50 -11.72
N VAL A 12 -22.80 12.24 -10.61
CA VAL A 12 -22.38 11.68 -9.32
C VAL A 12 -23.60 11.65 -8.39
N GLU A 13 -23.91 10.46 -7.87
CA GLU A 13 -24.95 10.23 -6.88
C GLU A 13 -24.29 9.63 -5.62
N GLY A 14 -23.91 10.48 -4.67
CA GLY A 14 -23.12 10.08 -3.50
C GLY A 14 -21.76 9.55 -3.90
N ASN A 15 -21.52 8.26 -3.75
CA ASN A 15 -20.26 7.62 -4.14
C ASN A 15 -20.37 6.81 -5.45
N VAL A 16 -21.38 7.06 -6.26
CA VAL A 16 -21.60 6.36 -7.53
C VAL A 16 -21.50 7.33 -8.70
N VAL A 17 -20.65 7.01 -9.67
CA VAL A 17 -20.61 7.68 -10.98
C VAL A 17 -21.45 6.88 -11.97
N LYS A 18 -22.44 7.54 -12.55
CA LYS A 18 -23.27 7.00 -13.63
C LYS A 18 -22.83 7.58 -14.97
N LEU A 19 -22.72 6.71 -15.95
CA LEU A 19 -22.46 7.10 -17.33
C LEU A 19 -23.67 7.82 -17.94
N PRO A 20 -23.47 8.71 -18.92
CA PRO A 20 -24.57 9.34 -19.61
C PRO A 20 -25.46 8.30 -20.34
N ASN A 21 -26.74 8.60 -20.48
CA ASN A 21 -27.70 7.73 -21.16
C ASN A 21 -27.56 7.82 -22.71
N THR A 22 -26.32 7.84 -23.19
CA THR A 22 -25.96 7.90 -24.61
C THR A 22 -25.30 6.59 -24.99
N GLN A 23 -25.62 6.06 -26.17
CA GLN A 23 -24.98 4.86 -26.67
C GLN A 23 -23.51 5.17 -27.00
N LEU A 24 -22.60 4.62 -26.21
CA LEU A 24 -21.15 4.68 -26.43
C LEU A 24 -20.73 3.51 -27.31
N ASP A 25 -19.78 3.74 -28.20
CA ASP A 25 -19.11 2.61 -28.86
C ASP A 25 -18.23 1.84 -27.87
N ARG A 26 -17.77 0.67 -28.28
CA ARG A 26 -16.97 -0.22 -27.40
C ARG A 26 -15.65 0.43 -26.94
N ASN A 27 -15.00 1.19 -27.80
CA ASN A 27 -13.71 1.79 -27.49
C ASN A 27 -13.89 2.99 -26.54
N GLU A 28 -14.87 3.86 -26.83
CA GLU A 28 -15.26 4.95 -25.94
C GLU A 28 -15.58 4.43 -24.53
N TYR A 29 -16.41 3.39 -24.43
CA TYR A 29 -16.74 2.76 -23.15
C TYR A 29 -15.51 2.23 -22.41
N LEU A 30 -14.60 1.54 -23.11
CA LEU A 30 -13.39 0.95 -22.51
C LEU A 30 -12.43 2.03 -22.01
N GLU A 31 -12.28 3.15 -22.71
CA GLU A 31 -11.46 4.27 -22.29
C GLU A 31 -12.03 4.96 -21.05
N VAL A 32 -13.31 5.23 -21.03
CA VAL A 32 -14.02 5.82 -19.88
C VAL A 32 -13.95 4.87 -18.67
N LYS A 33 -14.28 3.59 -18.88
CA LYS A 33 -14.16 2.56 -17.84
C LYS A 33 -12.77 2.54 -17.22
N LYS A 34 -11.72 2.48 -18.07
CA LYS A 34 -10.33 2.48 -17.60
C LYS A 34 -10.00 3.74 -16.80
N ALA A 35 -10.44 4.92 -17.24
CA ALA A 35 -10.20 6.16 -16.52
C ALA A 35 -10.85 6.15 -15.12
N LEU A 36 -12.11 5.71 -15.03
CA LEU A 36 -12.82 5.60 -13.75
C LEU A 36 -12.21 4.53 -12.83
N GLU A 37 -11.77 3.40 -13.38
CA GLU A 37 -11.08 2.34 -12.61
C GLU A 37 -9.71 2.83 -12.07
N LEU A 38 -8.99 3.66 -12.81
CA LEU A 38 -7.71 4.22 -12.38
C LEU A 38 -7.83 5.19 -11.18
N ILE A 39 -8.99 5.83 -11.02
CA ILE A 39 -9.30 6.67 -9.86
C ILE A 39 -10.10 5.93 -8.77
N GLY A 40 -10.16 4.59 -8.82
CA GLY A 40 -10.72 3.75 -7.77
C GLY A 40 -12.17 3.31 -7.96
N GLY A 41 -12.81 3.62 -9.07
CA GLY A 41 -14.17 3.18 -9.41
C GLY A 41 -14.24 1.67 -9.68
N LYS A 42 -15.28 1.01 -9.17
CA LYS A 42 -15.59 -0.39 -9.46
C LYS A 42 -16.97 -0.50 -10.06
N TRP A 43 -17.07 -1.06 -11.26
CA TRP A 43 -18.37 -1.24 -11.92
C TRP A 43 -19.30 -2.15 -11.10
N LYS A 44 -20.52 -1.72 -10.89
CA LYS A 44 -21.60 -2.49 -10.26
C LYS A 44 -22.87 -2.41 -11.11
N GLY A 45 -23.29 -3.57 -11.61
CA GLY A 45 -24.52 -3.72 -12.38
C GLY A 45 -25.80 -3.76 -11.52
N GLY A 46 -26.90 -4.18 -12.14
CA GLY A 46 -28.19 -4.31 -11.47
C GLY A 46 -28.77 -2.95 -11.06
N LYS A 47 -29.28 -2.84 -9.83
CA LYS A 47 -29.93 -1.61 -9.34
C LYS A 47 -29.00 -0.39 -9.27
N VAL A 48 -27.70 -0.59 -9.09
CA VAL A 48 -26.71 0.50 -8.98
C VAL A 48 -26.39 1.07 -10.35
N PHE A 49 -26.09 0.20 -11.30
CA PHE A 49 -25.74 0.50 -12.70
C PHE A 49 -24.79 1.69 -12.85
N GLY A 50 -23.60 1.58 -12.27
CA GLY A 50 -22.60 2.65 -12.25
C GLY A 50 -21.27 2.21 -11.64
N PHE A 51 -20.32 3.12 -11.60
CA PHE A 51 -19.03 2.93 -10.93
C PHE A 51 -19.12 3.36 -9.48
N VAL A 52 -18.92 2.43 -8.56
CA VAL A 52 -18.96 2.67 -7.11
C VAL A 52 -17.55 2.98 -6.61
N PHE A 53 -17.45 4.04 -5.83
CA PHE A 53 -16.22 4.48 -5.18
C PHE A 53 -16.31 4.27 -3.66
N VAL A 54 -15.17 4.35 -2.97
CA VAL A 54 -15.11 4.27 -1.51
C VAL A 54 -15.55 5.59 -0.86
N THR A 55 -15.25 6.70 -1.54
CA THR A 55 -15.58 8.09 -1.14
C THR A 55 -16.33 8.80 -2.26
N ASP A 56 -16.76 10.03 -2.03
CA ASP A 56 -17.27 10.91 -3.07
C ASP A 56 -16.20 11.12 -4.16
N PRO A 57 -16.49 10.78 -5.42
CA PRO A 57 -15.52 10.88 -6.51
C PRO A 57 -15.56 12.22 -7.26
N THR A 58 -16.34 13.21 -6.81
CA THR A 58 -16.66 14.42 -7.57
C THR A 58 -15.40 15.17 -8.01
N GLU A 59 -14.45 15.40 -7.12
CA GLU A 59 -13.21 16.10 -7.45
C GLU A 59 -12.33 15.30 -8.44
N LEU A 60 -12.11 14.00 -8.16
CA LEU A 60 -11.34 13.12 -9.04
C LEU A 60 -11.96 12.98 -10.43
N LEU A 61 -13.31 12.93 -10.49
CA LEU A 61 -14.03 12.90 -11.76
C LEU A 61 -13.83 14.19 -12.54
N ALA A 62 -13.91 15.36 -11.88
CA ALA A 62 -13.67 16.65 -12.51
C ALA A 62 -12.25 16.77 -13.08
N GLU A 63 -11.23 16.33 -12.33
CA GLU A 63 -9.83 16.33 -12.77
C GLU A 63 -9.64 15.50 -14.06
N ILE A 64 -10.13 14.24 -14.09
CA ILE A 64 -9.97 13.40 -15.29
C ILE A 64 -10.87 13.84 -16.45
N ALA A 65 -12.02 14.46 -16.19
CA ALA A 65 -12.88 15.05 -17.21
C ALA A 65 -12.27 16.30 -17.86
N ASN A 66 -11.36 16.99 -17.13
CA ASN A 66 -10.56 18.11 -17.66
C ASN A 66 -9.25 17.63 -18.32
N GLY A 67 -9.07 16.32 -18.49
CA GLY A 67 -7.92 15.73 -19.19
C GLY A 67 -6.71 15.42 -18.30
N GLU A 68 -6.82 15.57 -16.99
CA GLU A 68 -5.76 15.17 -16.08
C GLU A 68 -5.57 13.64 -16.06
N LYS A 69 -4.32 13.22 -16.04
CA LYS A 69 -3.99 11.79 -15.99
C LYS A 69 -3.78 11.38 -14.54
N ARG A 70 -4.80 10.79 -13.94
CA ARG A 70 -4.74 10.27 -12.58
C ARG A 70 -4.63 8.74 -12.58
N ASN A 71 -3.85 8.22 -11.67
CA ASN A 71 -3.76 6.80 -11.38
C ASN A 71 -3.38 6.61 -9.91
N LEU A 72 -4.39 6.50 -9.05
CA LEU A 72 -4.20 6.44 -7.60
C LEU A 72 -3.27 5.30 -7.16
N LYS A 73 -3.34 4.14 -7.84
CA LYS A 73 -2.41 3.03 -7.53
C LYS A 73 -0.95 3.39 -7.81
N LYS A 74 -0.67 4.13 -8.90
CA LYS A 74 0.70 4.58 -9.21
C LYS A 74 1.14 5.75 -8.35
N GLU A 75 0.25 6.67 -8.04
CA GLU A 75 0.53 7.85 -7.23
C GLU A 75 0.91 7.46 -5.79
N PHE A 76 0.15 6.56 -5.19
CA PHE A 76 0.38 6.09 -3.82
C PHE A 76 1.15 4.77 -3.72
N GLN A 77 1.52 4.17 -4.87
CA GLN A 77 2.28 2.90 -4.92
C GLN A 77 1.64 1.77 -4.10
N PHE A 78 0.30 1.78 -4.00
CA PHE A 78 -0.41 0.79 -3.21
C PHE A 78 -0.51 -0.55 -3.95
N PHE A 79 0.14 -1.56 -3.39
CA PHE A 79 0.00 -2.97 -3.75
C PHE A 79 -0.38 -3.73 -2.48
N ALA A 80 -1.60 -4.27 -2.47
CA ALA A 80 -2.05 -5.05 -1.32
C ALA A 80 -1.10 -6.23 -1.08
N THR A 81 -0.67 -6.42 0.16
CA THR A 81 0.15 -7.58 0.53
C THR A 81 -0.73 -8.83 0.47
N PRO A 82 -0.37 -9.87 -0.32
CA PRO A 82 -1.10 -11.13 -0.33
C PRO A 82 -1.16 -11.75 1.06
N GLU A 83 -2.28 -12.42 1.40
CA GLU A 83 -2.52 -12.93 2.75
C GLU A 83 -1.41 -13.87 3.23
N LYS A 84 -0.97 -14.81 2.38
CA LYS A 84 0.12 -15.74 2.71
C LYS A 84 1.42 -15.01 3.04
N LEU A 85 1.75 -13.96 2.28
CA LEU A 85 2.96 -13.18 2.49
C LEU A 85 2.85 -12.34 3.77
N ALA A 86 1.67 -11.77 4.06
CA ALA A 86 1.44 -11.08 5.33
C ALA A 86 1.59 -12.01 6.54
N ASP A 87 1.04 -13.24 6.45
CA ASP A 87 1.19 -14.26 7.48
C ASP A 87 2.67 -14.68 7.66
N GLU A 88 3.44 -14.77 6.56
CA GLU A 88 4.89 -15.07 6.59
C GLU A 88 5.69 -13.95 7.27
N LEU A 89 5.44 -12.68 6.92
CA LEU A 89 6.11 -11.54 7.57
C LEU A 89 5.90 -11.53 9.09
N VAL A 90 4.65 -11.77 9.51
CA VAL A 90 4.28 -11.80 10.92
C VAL A 90 4.91 -13.00 11.64
N TYR A 91 4.99 -14.17 10.99
CA TYR A 91 5.71 -15.32 11.51
C TYR A 91 7.19 -15.01 11.72
N LEU A 92 7.86 -14.42 10.72
CA LEU A 92 9.26 -14.01 10.79
C LEU A 92 9.52 -12.93 11.85
N ALA A 93 8.52 -12.08 12.14
CA ALA A 93 8.64 -11.05 13.18
C ALA A 93 8.66 -11.62 14.61
N ASP A 94 8.18 -12.85 14.80
CA ASP A 94 8.16 -13.54 16.12
C ASP A 94 7.51 -12.68 17.22
N LEU A 95 6.24 -12.29 16.99
CA LEU A 95 5.52 -11.37 17.86
C LEU A 95 5.20 -11.99 19.23
N LYS A 96 5.31 -11.19 20.29
CA LYS A 96 4.98 -11.55 21.66
C LYS A 96 3.92 -10.60 22.25
N GLN A 97 3.21 -11.02 23.28
CA GLN A 97 2.14 -10.24 23.91
C GLN A 97 2.58 -8.92 24.54
N HIS A 98 3.86 -8.77 24.84
CA HIS A 98 4.42 -7.54 25.42
C HIS A 98 5.08 -6.62 24.40
N ASP A 99 5.07 -6.98 23.11
CA ASP A 99 5.68 -6.16 22.07
C ASP A 99 4.91 -4.84 21.83
N THR A 100 5.65 -3.82 21.43
CA THR A 100 5.11 -2.63 20.79
C THR A 100 5.33 -2.79 19.28
N ILE A 101 4.25 -2.72 18.50
CA ILE A 101 4.30 -3.07 17.06
C ILE A 101 4.00 -1.83 16.22
N LEU A 102 4.79 -1.63 15.15
CA LEU A 102 4.56 -0.62 14.13
C LEU A 102 4.32 -1.27 12.77
N GLU A 103 3.29 -0.81 12.06
CA GLU A 103 3.06 -1.01 10.63
C GLU A 103 3.00 0.35 9.93
N PRO A 104 4.10 0.85 9.33
CA PRO A 104 4.20 2.23 8.83
C PRO A 104 3.55 2.45 7.46
N SER A 105 2.95 1.43 6.85
CA SER A 105 2.34 1.50 5.51
C SER A 105 1.14 0.56 5.42
N ALA A 106 0.16 0.75 6.32
CA ALA A 106 -0.87 -0.23 6.64
C ALA A 106 -1.77 -0.61 5.45
N GLY A 107 -1.90 0.24 4.44
CA GLY A 107 -2.73 -0.04 3.28
C GLY A 107 -4.17 -0.32 3.69
N GLN A 108 -4.69 -1.44 3.21
CA GLN A 108 -6.03 -1.91 3.58
C GLN A 108 -6.00 -2.92 4.74
N GLY A 109 -4.87 -3.03 5.45
CA GLY A 109 -4.75 -3.80 6.69
C GLY A 109 -4.37 -5.27 6.53
N ALA A 110 -3.70 -5.67 5.46
CA ALA A 110 -3.31 -7.07 5.26
C ALA A 110 -2.37 -7.58 6.36
N ILE A 111 -1.32 -6.81 6.68
CA ILE A 111 -0.37 -7.14 7.76
C ILE A 111 -1.04 -6.98 9.13
N VAL A 112 -1.84 -5.93 9.34
CA VAL A 112 -2.64 -5.75 10.57
C VAL A 112 -3.54 -6.97 10.82
N LYS A 113 -4.21 -7.49 9.77
CA LYS A 113 -5.02 -8.71 9.86
C LYS A 113 -4.18 -9.91 10.30
N ALA A 114 -3.00 -10.07 9.73
CA ALA A 114 -2.08 -11.16 10.10
C ALA A 114 -1.60 -11.02 11.57
N ILE A 115 -1.26 -9.81 12.03
CA ILE A 115 -0.93 -9.53 13.44
C ILE A 115 -2.10 -9.91 14.35
N ASN A 116 -3.32 -9.48 14.02
CA ASN A 116 -4.52 -9.75 14.83
C ASN A 116 -4.89 -11.24 14.93
N LYS A 117 -4.40 -12.10 14.01
CA LYS A 117 -4.57 -13.56 14.07
C LYS A 117 -3.69 -14.21 15.17
N VAL A 118 -2.51 -13.65 15.42
CA VAL A 118 -1.48 -14.32 16.24
C VAL A 118 -1.28 -13.71 17.62
N CYS A 119 -1.64 -12.44 17.82
CA CYS A 119 -1.54 -11.80 19.14
C CYS A 119 -2.64 -10.76 19.35
N ASP A 120 -2.87 -10.40 20.64
CA ASP A 120 -3.86 -9.39 21.04
C ASP A 120 -3.27 -7.98 21.07
N VAL A 121 -1.99 -7.82 20.73
CA VAL A 121 -1.34 -6.51 20.66
C VAL A 121 -1.95 -5.70 19.54
N VAL A 122 -2.24 -4.44 19.81
CA VAL A 122 -2.80 -3.47 18.86
C VAL A 122 -1.64 -2.72 18.21
N PRO A 123 -1.34 -2.91 16.91
CA PRO A 123 -0.24 -2.20 16.25
C PRO A 123 -0.58 -0.72 16.06
N ASP A 124 0.44 0.14 16.19
CA ASP A 124 0.39 1.49 15.67
C ASP A 124 0.60 1.47 14.15
N CYS A 125 -0.17 2.29 13.44
CA CYS A 125 -0.18 2.30 11.97
C CYS A 125 -0.09 3.71 11.41
N PHE A 126 0.56 3.81 10.23
CA PHE A 126 0.45 4.97 9.34
C PHE A 126 -0.17 4.54 8.01
N GLU A 127 -0.95 5.41 7.37
CA GLU A 127 -1.49 5.19 6.03
C GLU A 127 -1.72 6.52 5.31
N LEU A 128 -0.95 6.75 4.25
CA LEU A 128 -0.95 8.01 3.50
C LEU A 128 -2.17 8.15 2.59
N MET A 129 -2.66 7.05 2.03
CA MET A 129 -3.78 7.08 1.07
C MET A 129 -5.11 7.12 1.81
N TYR A 130 -5.78 8.26 1.81
CA TYR A 130 -7.06 8.48 2.50
C TYR A 130 -8.13 7.40 2.20
N VAL A 131 -8.20 6.91 0.95
CA VAL A 131 -9.13 5.82 0.57
C VAL A 131 -8.81 4.53 1.33
N ASN A 132 -7.54 4.18 1.51
CA ASN A 132 -7.12 3.02 2.29
C ASN A 132 -7.47 3.20 3.77
N THR A 133 -7.26 4.40 4.33
CA THR A 133 -7.67 4.73 5.70
C THR A 133 -9.15 4.45 5.95
N ILE A 134 -10.03 4.81 5.00
CA ILE A 134 -11.47 4.52 5.12
C ILE A 134 -11.75 3.02 5.09
N ILE A 135 -11.09 2.27 4.21
CA ILE A 135 -11.24 0.81 4.11
C ILE A 135 -10.76 0.16 5.41
N LEU A 136 -9.58 0.58 5.89
CA LEU A 136 -8.97 0.09 7.11
C LEU A 136 -9.88 0.34 8.32
N ASN A 137 -10.43 1.54 8.49
CA ASN A 137 -11.35 1.89 9.58
C ASN A 137 -12.67 1.08 9.54
N LYS A 138 -13.10 0.63 8.36
CA LYS A 138 -14.30 -0.20 8.18
C LYS A 138 -14.01 -1.70 8.27
N SER A 139 -12.76 -2.11 8.42
CA SER A 139 -12.34 -3.52 8.37
C SER A 139 -12.73 -4.34 9.61
N GLY A 140 -12.97 -3.69 10.75
CA GLY A 140 -13.16 -4.34 12.05
C GLY A 140 -11.85 -4.87 12.67
N LEU A 141 -10.69 -4.55 12.09
CA LEU A 141 -9.37 -4.90 12.63
C LEU A 141 -9.01 -4.02 13.84
N ARG A 142 -8.14 -4.52 14.70
CA ARG A 142 -7.62 -3.81 15.87
C ARG A 142 -6.29 -3.14 15.51
N PHE A 143 -6.25 -1.83 15.50
CA PHE A 143 -5.06 -1.00 15.21
C PHE A 143 -5.26 0.41 15.78
N ASN A 144 -4.16 1.15 15.92
CA ASN A 144 -4.15 2.57 16.21
C ASN A 144 -3.61 3.30 14.97
N LEU A 145 -4.44 4.05 14.26
CA LEU A 145 -3.94 4.93 13.19
C LEU A 145 -3.40 6.21 13.87
N ILE A 146 -2.07 6.36 13.88
CA ILE A 146 -1.37 7.43 14.60
C ILE A 146 -0.88 8.57 13.70
N GLY A 147 -1.02 8.43 12.38
CA GLY A 147 -0.68 9.45 11.40
C GLY A 147 -0.95 8.99 9.97
N ASP A 148 -0.77 9.90 9.04
CA ASP A 148 -0.86 9.67 7.61
C ASP A 148 0.53 9.35 7.01
N ASP A 149 1.46 10.29 7.06
CA ASP A 149 2.81 10.12 6.54
C ASP A 149 3.76 9.61 7.62
N PHE A 150 4.32 8.42 7.41
CA PHE A 150 5.26 7.81 8.34
C PHE A 150 6.50 8.67 8.59
N PHE A 151 6.97 9.44 7.61
CA PHE A 151 8.13 10.32 7.79
C PHE A 151 7.88 11.49 8.74
N ASN A 152 6.63 11.74 9.12
CA ASN A 152 6.23 12.72 10.14
C ASN A 152 6.01 12.08 11.53
N HIS A 153 6.58 10.88 11.79
CA HIS A 153 6.45 10.21 13.09
C HIS A 153 7.06 11.04 14.25
N ASN A 154 6.62 10.75 15.46
CA ASN A 154 7.00 11.50 16.67
C ASN A 154 8.25 10.99 17.41
N GLY A 155 9.04 10.10 16.79
CA GLY A 155 10.23 9.50 17.38
C GLY A 155 9.96 8.37 18.38
N LYS A 156 8.72 7.86 18.48
CA LYS A 156 8.40 6.66 19.28
C LYS A 156 9.15 5.46 18.74
N THR A 157 9.68 4.61 19.64
CA THR A 157 10.36 3.38 19.27
C THR A 157 9.50 2.15 19.51
N TYR A 158 9.78 1.07 18.77
CA TYR A 158 9.00 -0.15 18.75
C TYR A 158 9.90 -1.38 18.87
N THR A 159 9.44 -2.42 19.56
CA THR A 159 10.16 -3.68 19.64
C THR A 159 10.02 -4.51 18.36
N LYS A 160 8.93 -4.32 17.62
CA LYS A 160 8.64 -5.01 16.36
C LYS A 160 8.15 -4.03 15.30
N ILE A 161 8.69 -4.15 14.09
CA ILE A 161 8.22 -3.42 12.92
C ILE A 161 7.98 -4.41 11.79
N VAL A 162 6.79 -4.39 11.18
CA VAL A 162 6.42 -5.26 10.06
C VAL A 162 5.83 -4.42 8.96
N ALA A 163 6.41 -4.47 7.74
CA ALA A 163 6.06 -3.53 6.70
C ALA A 163 6.14 -4.07 5.27
N ASN A 164 5.30 -3.49 4.41
CA ASN A 164 5.41 -3.54 2.95
C ASN A 164 5.30 -2.11 2.38
N PRO A 165 6.38 -1.32 2.40
CA PRO A 165 6.39 0.07 1.96
C PRO A 165 6.31 0.21 0.44
N PRO A 166 6.10 1.44 -0.10
CA PRO A 166 6.17 1.70 -1.55
C PRO A 166 7.60 1.52 -2.09
N PHE A 167 7.73 1.01 -3.35
CA PHE A 167 9.03 0.66 -3.95
C PHE A 167 9.56 1.70 -4.95
N THR A 168 8.69 2.51 -5.56
CA THR A 168 9.07 3.44 -6.63
C THR A 168 10.16 4.40 -6.17
N LYS A 169 11.15 4.64 -7.05
CA LYS A 169 12.29 5.53 -6.79
C LYS A 169 13.11 5.13 -5.54
N ASN A 170 13.14 3.85 -5.21
CA ASN A 170 13.82 3.31 -4.03
C ASN A 170 13.28 3.90 -2.70
N GLN A 171 11.96 4.14 -2.61
CA GLN A 171 11.31 4.58 -1.37
C GLN A 171 11.35 3.51 -0.28
N ASP A 172 11.33 2.24 -0.66
CA ASP A 172 11.52 1.10 0.22
C ASP A 172 12.82 1.20 1.04
N ILE A 173 13.91 1.70 0.43
CA ILE A 173 15.18 1.97 1.10
C ILE A 173 15.03 3.08 2.15
N ASP A 174 14.38 4.20 1.80
CA ASP A 174 14.18 5.32 2.73
C ASP A 174 13.31 4.89 3.90
N HIS A 175 12.18 4.22 3.61
CA HIS A 175 11.30 3.69 4.64
C HIS A 175 12.01 2.72 5.58
N LEU A 176 12.82 1.79 5.03
CA LEU A 176 13.49 0.79 5.85
C LEU A 176 14.53 1.42 6.78
N LYS A 177 15.29 2.40 6.30
CA LYS A 177 16.23 3.17 7.13
C LYS A 177 15.52 3.93 8.23
N GLU A 178 14.40 4.60 7.93
CA GLU A 178 13.60 5.32 8.92
C GLU A 178 12.96 4.37 9.94
N MET A 179 12.47 3.20 9.49
CA MET A 179 12.01 2.15 10.39
C MET A 179 13.10 1.65 11.33
N TYR A 180 14.34 1.56 10.86
CA TYR A 180 15.47 1.16 11.71
C TYR A 180 15.75 2.18 12.82
N GLU A 181 15.59 3.48 12.55
CA GLU A 181 15.68 4.52 13.59
C GLU A 181 14.56 4.37 14.64
N CYS A 182 13.35 4.00 14.21
CA CYS A 182 12.23 3.70 15.10
C CYS A 182 12.32 2.34 15.80
N LEU A 183 13.30 1.49 15.48
CA LEU A 183 13.47 0.18 16.09
C LEU A 183 14.19 0.31 17.43
N SER A 184 13.62 -0.24 18.51
CA SER A 184 14.24 -0.29 19.84
C SER A 184 15.47 -1.20 19.82
N ARG A 185 16.40 -0.99 20.74
CA ARG A 185 17.48 -1.96 21.00
C ARG A 185 16.90 -3.33 21.36
N GLY A 186 17.45 -4.40 20.81
CA GLY A 186 16.89 -5.74 20.93
C GLY A 186 15.62 -5.98 20.14
N GLY A 187 15.17 -4.99 19.35
CA GLY A 187 13.99 -5.09 18.51
C GLY A 187 14.24 -5.84 17.19
N ARG A 188 13.15 -6.23 16.53
CA ARG A 188 13.18 -6.95 15.24
C ARG A 188 12.30 -6.27 14.22
N LEU A 189 12.86 -6.02 13.04
CA LEU A 189 12.19 -5.45 11.87
C LEU A 189 12.10 -6.51 10.77
N VAL A 190 10.92 -6.64 10.15
CA VAL A 190 10.69 -7.49 8.99
C VAL A 190 10.00 -6.66 7.91
N CYS A 191 10.66 -6.45 6.79
CA CYS A 191 10.20 -5.54 5.75
C CYS A 191 10.34 -6.14 4.36
N ILE A 192 9.31 -5.96 3.52
CA ILE A 192 9.43 -6.23 2.09
C ILE A 192 10.14 -5.07 1.42
N THR A 193 11.08 -5.40 0.54
CA THR A 193 11.74 -4.43 -0.35
C THR A 193 11.68 -4.91 -1.79
N SER A 194 11.89 -3.99 -2.74
CA SER A 194 12.13 -4.37 -4.13
C SER A 194 13.43 -5.16 -4.27
N GLU A 195 13.58 -5.95 -5.33
CA GLU A 195 14.86 -6.59 -5.66
C GLU A 195 15.83 -5.68 -6.44
N SER A 196 15.43 -4.44 -6.74
CA SER A 196 16.17 -3.52 -7.61
C SER A 196 17.55 -3.15 -7.07
N TRP A 197 17.72 -3.12 -5.76
CA TRP A 197 18.99 -2.78 -5.11
C TRP A 197 20.01 -3.92 -5.10
N VAL A 198 19.59 -5.17 -5.29
CA VAL A 198 20.49 -6.35 -5.22
C VAL A 198 21.60 -6.25 -6.28
N ASN A 199 21.23 -5.92 -7.52
CA ASN A 199 22.13 -5.73 -8.66
C ASN A 199 22.19 -4.28 -9.13
N GLY A 200 21.62 -3.35 -8.38
CA GLY A 200 21.56 -1.94 -8.71
C GLY A 200 22.92 -1.25 -8.59
N SER A 201 23.18 -0.30 -9.48
CA SER A 201 24.41 0.49 -9.52
C SER A 201 24.24 1.93 -9.05
N GLN A 202 23.03 2.35 -8.73
CA GLN A 202 22.79 3.69 -8.18
C GLN A 202 23.44 3.80 -6.80
N LYS A 203 24.02 4.96 -6.50
CA LYS A 203 24.70 5.24 -5.23
C LYS A 203 23.86 4.78 -4.01
N LYS A 204 22.58 5.17 -3.98
CA LYS A 204 21.64 4.80 -2.89
C LYS A 204 21.50 3.29 -2.72
N GLN A 205 21.43 2.53 -3.83
CA GLN A 205 21.28 1.06 -3.80
C GLN A 205 22.55 0.38 -3.28
N VAL A 206 23.72 0.86 -3.73
CA VAL A 206 25.03 0.35 -3.27
C VAL A 206 25.24 0.63 -1.78
N GLU A 207 24.97 1.88 -1.35
CA GLU A 207 25.06 2.26 0.06
C GLU A 207 24.07 1.47 0.95
N PHE A 208 22.88 1.18 0.43
CA PHE A 208 21.89 0.37 1.14
C PHE A 208 22.36 -1.08 1.32
N LYS A 209 22.91 -1.69 0.26
CA LYS A 209 23.46 -3.04 0.33
C LYS A 209 24.59 -3.14 1.34
N ASN A 210 25.57 -2.23 1.28
CA ASN A 210 26.69 -2.20 2.22
C ASN A 210 26.20 -2.02 3.67
N TRP A 211 25.20 -1.17 3.87
CA TRP A 211 24.62 -0.95 5.19
C TRP A 211 23.89 -2.20 5.71
N LEU A 212 23.16 -2.95 4.88
CA LEU A 212 22.55 -4.22 5.27
C LEU A 212 23.61 -5.27 5.66
N ASP A 213 24.72 -5.32 4.91
CA ASP A 213 25.87 -6.20 5.22
C ASP A 213 26.54 -5.79 6.57
N GLU A 214 26.69 -4.47 6.81
CA GLU A 214 27.30 -3.92 8.04
C GLU A 214 26.49 -4.25 9.30
N ILE A 215 25.14 -4.20 9.20
CA ILE A 215 24.24 -4.51 10.32
C ILE A 215 23.83 -6.00 10.38
N GLU A 216 24.46 -6.85 9.58
CA GLU A 216 24.21 -8.31 9.51
C GLU A 216 22.73 -8.64 9.25
N ALA A 217 22.06 -7.89 8.36
CA ALA A 217 20.66 -8.12 8.00
C ALA A 217 20.50 -9.43 7.24
N GLU A 218 19.48 -10.21 7.60
CA GLU A 218 19.08 -11.40 6.85
C GLU A 218 18.21 -11.00 5.66
N VAL A 219 18.46 -11.58 4.47
CA VAL A 219 17.69 -11.30 3.25
C VAL A 219 17.16 -12.59 2.66
N ILE A 220 15.84 -12.68 2.51
CA ILE A 220 15.12 -13.85 1.99
C ILE A 220 14.49 -13.51 0.64
N ASP A 221 14.56 -14.43 -0.31
CA ASP A 221 13.89 -14.28 -1.60
C ASP A 221 12.38 -14.51 -1.48
N ILE A 222 11.58 -13.59 -2.04
CA ILE A 222 10.15 -13.81 -2.22
C ILE A 222 9.94 -14.60 -3.50
N GLU A 223 9.15 -15.67 -3.46
CA GLU A 223 8.84 -16.48 -4.63
C GLU A 223 8.27 -15.63 -5.77
N LYS A 224 8.78 -15.88 -7.00
CA LYS A 224 8.28 -15.21 -8.20
C LYS A 224 6.77 -15.44 -8.36
N GLY A 225 6.03 -14.36 -8.42
CA GLY A 225 4.58 -14.40 -8.58
C GLY A 225 3.78 -14.32 -7.28
N ALA A 226 4.42 -14.19 -6.12
CA ALA A 226 3.73 -13.97 -4.85
C ALA A 226 2.77 -12.75 -4.90
N PHE A 227 3.11 -11.72 -5.69
CA PHE A 227 2.29 -10.52 -5.89
C PHE A 227 1.34 -10.57 -7.11
N LYS A 228 1.16 -11.72 -7.77
CA LYS A 228 0.26 -11.81 -8.96
C LYS A 228 -1.17 -11.38 -8.63
N GLU A 229 -1.68 -11.76 -7.48
CA GLU A 229 -3.02 -11.39 -7.03
C GLU A 229 -3.16 -9.87 -6.81
N SER A 230 -2.06 -9.20 -6.48
CA SER A 230 -1.99 -7.73 -6.30
C SER A 230 -1.76 -6.98 -7.62
N GLY A 231 -1.69 -7.71 -8.74
CA GLY A 231 -1.60 -7.13 -10.09
C GLY A 231 -0.17 -6.74 -10.51
N THR A 232 0.86 -7.28 -9.86
CA THR A 232 2.26 -7.10 -10.27
C THR A 232 3.02 -8.42 -10.32
N ALA A 233 3.95 -8.52 -11.26
CA ALA A 233 4.90 -9.64 -11.35
C ALA A 233 6.29 -9.27 -10.77
N VAL A 234 6.40 -8.13 -10.10
CA VAL A 234 7.66 -7.66 -9.52
C VAL A 234 8.08 -8.63 -8.41
N GLY A 235 9.32 -9.10 -8.47
CA GLY A 235 9.95 -9.83 -7.38
C GLY A 235 10.29 -8.90 -6.22
N GLY A 236 10.52 -9.47 -5.05
CA GLY A 236 10.89 -8.73 -3.86
C GLY A 236 11.81 -9.53 -2.96
N LYS A 237 12.27 -8.88 -1.92
CA LYS A 237 13.05 -9.47 -0.84
C LYS A 237 12.34 -9.21 0.49
N ILE A 238 12.44 -10.15 1.41
CA ILE A 238 12.14 -9.88 2.82
C ILE A 238 13.49 -9.57 3.48
N VAL A 239 13.59 -8.40 4.10
CA VAL A 239 14.73 -7.98 4.90
C VAL A 239 14.38 -8.11 6.37
N ILE A 240 15.20 -8.81 7.13
CA ILE A 240 15.05 -9.02 8.56
C ILE A 240 16.23 -8.39 9.27
N ILE A 241 15.97 -7.52 10.23
CA ILE A 241 16.98 -6.84 11.01
C ILE A 241 16.72 -7.08 12.49
N ASN A 242 17.74 -7.52 13.22
CA ASN A 242 17.72 -7.54 14.68
C ASN A 242 18.66 -6.44 15.15
N LYS A 243 18.10 -5.39 15.80
CA LYS A 243 18.91 -4.29 16.32
C LYS A 243 19.60 -4.72 17.60
N GLU A 244 20.92 -4.58 17.66
CA GLU A 244 21.70 -4.96 18.83
C GLU A 244 21.20 -4.27 20.12
N LEU A 245 21.50 -4.89 21.29
CA LEU A 245 21.12 -4.41 22.63
C LEU A 245 21.80 -3.09 23.01
#